data_b2e919cb15dc4694a245743b7981a571
#
_entry.id   b2e919cb15dc4694a245743b7981a571
#
_cell.length_a   1.000
_cell.length_b   1.000
_cell.length_c   1.000
_cell.angle_alpha   90.00
_cell.angle_beta   90.00
_cell.angle_gamma   90.00
#
_symmetry.space_group_name_H-M   'P 1'
#
loop_
_entity.id
_entity.type
_entity.pdbx_description
1 polymer ?
#
loop_
_entity_poly.entity_id
_entity_poly.type
_entity_poly.pdbx_seq_one_letter_code
_entity_poly.pdbx_strand_id
1 'polypeptide(L)'
;MRRRICRRILGVVLPVATGMLALSAPAQAATGLLVVNGVPHDNPQRGCYPVTSPVSLQNHTGSPVLVHAAANCQGPVTAEVDPGQSVRTFGASYFVF
;
A
#
# COMPACT_ATOMS: atom_id res chain seq x y z
N MET A 1 -35.30 16.77 13.06
CA MET A 1 -35.36 16.60 11.91
C MET A 1 -34.82 16.72 11.39
N ARG A 2 -34.56 16.80 11.84
CA ARG A 2 -34.34 16.53 10.79
C ARG A 2 -33.63 16.69 10.27
N ARG A 3 -33.78 16.80 11.00
CA ARG A 3 -33.46 16.55 9.87
C ARG A 3 -33.07 16.86 9.24
N ARG A 4 -33.32 16.95 9.89
CA ARG A 4 -33.21 16.83 8.63
C ARG A 4 -32.76 17.32 7.94
N ILE A 5 -33.35 17.23 9.08
CA ILE A 5 -33.35 17.24 7.87
C ILE A 5 -32.60 17.69 7.33
N CYS A 6 -32.74 17.81 7.82
CA CYS A 6 -32.56 17.77 6.69
C CYS A 6 -31.87 18.08 6.23
N ARG A 7 -31.87 18.09 6.75
CA ARG A 7 -31.76 17.91 5.79
C ARG A 7 -31.34 18.31 5.18
N ARG A 8 -31.60 18.23 5.87
CA ARG A 8 -31.59 18.17 4.74
C ARG A 8 -30.99 18.56 4.12
N ILE A 9 -31.30 18.26 5.19
CA ILE A 9 -31.16 18.15 4.10
C ILE A 9 -30.40 18.44 3.64
N LEU A 10 -30.46 18.40 4.02
CA LEU A 10 -30.20 18.26 3.01
C LEU A 10 -29.31 18.44 2.52
N GLY A 11 -29.51 18.38 3.39
CA GLY A 11 -29.20 18.02 2.23
C GLY A 11 -28.28 18.25 1.89
N VAL A 12 -28.27 17.99 2.20
CA VAL A 12 -27.90 17.82 1.23
C VAL A 12 -27.08 17.99 0.89
N VAL A 13 -26.98 17.65 1.40
CA VAL A 13 -26.63 17.47 0.45
C VAL A 13 -25.88 17.58 0.18
N LEU A 14 -25.56 17.45 0.29
CA LEU A 14 -25.12 17.23 -0.64
C LEU A 14 -24.44 17.35 -0.93
N PRO A 15 -24.41 16.97 -0.65
CA PRO A 15 -23.96 16.73 -1.51
C PRO A 15 -23.32 16.75 -1.75
N VAL A 16 -22.97 16.60 -1.65
CA VAL A 16 -22.53 16.32 -2.48
C VAL A 16 -21.85 16.16 -2.68
N ALA A 17 -21.68 16.06 -2.61
CA ALA A 17 -21.17 15.67 -3.30
C ALA A 17 -20.49 15.57 -3.43
N THR A 18 -20.26 15.44 -3.33
CA THR A 18 -19.67 15.14 -3.82
C THR A 18 -18.84 14.81 -3.89
N GLY A 19 -18.66 14.72 -3.82
CA GLY A 19 -18.00 14.11 -4.30
C GLY A 19 -17.19 13.85 -4.06
N MET A 20 -17.05 13.74 -4.10
CA MET A 20 -16.40 13.34 -4.28
C MET A 20 -15.66 13.01 -4.04
N LEU A 21 -15.57 13.02 -3.90
CA LEU A 21 -14.94 12.67 -3.97
C LEU A 21 -14.24 12.09 -3.69
N ALA A 22 -14.31 12.04 -3.52
CA ALA A 22 -13.80 11.43 -3.51
C ALA A 22 -13.17 10.81 -3.35
N LEU A 23 -13.10 10.80 -3.39
CA LEU A 23 -12.62 10.28 -3.46
C LEU A 23 -12.06 9.58 -3.31
N SER A 24 -12.73 9.85 -3.39
CA SER A 24 -12.11 8.84 -3.54
C SER A 24 -11.14 8.20 -2.74
N ALA A 25 -11.38 7.26 -2.14
CA ALA A 25 -10.27 6.77 -1.46
C ALA A 25 -9.29 6.28 -2.50
N PRO A 26 -8.27 6.98 -2.70
CA PRO A 26 -7.27 6.54 -3.62
C PRO A 26 -6.74 5.21 -3.18
N ALA A 27 -6.22 4.46 -4.10
CA ALA A 27 -5.48 3.28 -3.77
C ALA A 27 -4.46 3.64 -2.70
N GLN A 28 -4.40 2.85 -1.68
CA GLN A 28 -3.42 3.03 -0.64
C GLN A 28 -2.04 2.90 -1.25
N ALA A 29 -1.18 3.83 -0.97
CA ALA A 29 0.20 3.79 -1.43
C ALA A 29 1.11 4.01 -0.25
N ALA A 30 2.20 3.26 -0.20
CA ALA A 30 3.26 3.53 0.76
C ALA A 30 3.96 4.81 0.32
N THR A 31 4.14 5.73 1.26
CA THR A 31 4.80 7.00 0.97
C THR A 31 6.30 6.85 1.15
N GLY A 32 7.04 7.17 0.10
CA GLY A 32 8.49 7.12 0.17
C GLY A 32 9.09 6.20 -0.87
N LEU A 33 10.33 5.81 -0.66
CA LEU A 33 11.10 5.05 -1.63
C LEU A 33 11.30 3.61 -1.19
N LEU A 34 10.96 2.69 -2.06
CA LEU A 34 11.25 1.27 -1.86
C LEU A 34 12.27 0.85 -2.93
N VAL A 35 13.41 0.35 -2.51
CA VAL A 35 14.44 -0.12 -3.43
C VAL A 35 14.44 -1.65 -3.41
N VAL A 36 14.15 -2.25 -4.56
CA VAL A 36 14.06 -3.70 -4.70
C VAL A 36 15.09 -4.15 -5.73
N ASN A 37 16.06 -4.94 -5.28
CA ASN A 37 17.16 -5.42 -6.12
C ASN A 37 17.82 -4.26 -6.89
N GLY A 38 18.02 -3.14 -6.21
CA GLY A 38 18.65 -1.96 -6.80
C GLY A 38 17.74 -1.07 -7.63
N VAL A 39 16.48 -1.43 -7.79
CA VAL A 39 15.52 -0.66 -8.58
C VAL A 39 14.63 0.16 -7.66
N PRO A 40 14.66 1.49 -7.78
CA PRO A 40 13.83 2.34 -6.92
C PRO A 40 12.38 2.39 -7.39
N HIS A 41 11.47 2.41 -6.43
CA HIS A 41 10.04 2.57 -6.66
C HIS A 41 9.53 3.67 -5.75
N ASP A 42 9.04 4.76 -6.35
CA ASP A 42 8.51 5.88 -5.58
C ASP A 42 7.06 5.63 -5.22
N ASN A 43 6.74 5.78 -3.95
CA ASN A 43 5.37 5.66 -3.45
C ASN A 43 4.67 4.43 -4.02
N PRO A 44 5.23 3.22 -3.79
CA PRO A 44 4.67 2.02 -4.38
C PRO A 44 3.25 1.79 -3.90
N GLN A 45 2.38 1.40 -4.81
CA GLN A 45 1.00 1.12 -4.45
C GLN A 45 0.90 -0.16 -3.64
N ARG A 46 -0.09 -0.20 -2.78
CA ARG A 46 -0.38 -1.39 -1.99
C ARG A 46 -0.68 -2.55 -2.92
N GLY A 47 -0.06 -3.68 -2.66
CA GLY A 47 -0.32 -4.87 -3.46
C GLY A 47 0.84 -5.83 -3.47
N CYS A 48 0.68 -6.87 -4.25
CA CYS A 48 1.66 -7.94 -4.38
C CYS A 48 2.47 -7.75 -5.65
N TYR A 49 3.79 -7.90 -5.53
CA TYR A 49 4.71 -7.70 -6.64
C TYR A 49 5.64 -8.88 -6.78
N PRO A 50 5.95 -9.28 -8.00
CA PRO A 50 6.92 -10.35 -8.21
C PRO A 50 8.34 -9.85 -7.96
N VAL A 51 9.20 -10.77 -7.56
CA VAL A 51 10.60 -10.46 -7.34
C VAL A 51 11.43 -11.71 -7.60
N THR A 52 12.70 -11.52 -7.93
CA THR A 52 13.62 -12.62 -8.20
C THR A 52 14.61 -12.74 -7.05
N SER A 53 14.80 -13.97 -6.59
CA SER A 53 15.81 -14.25 -5.57
C SER A 53 17.22 -14.16 -6.16
N PRO A 54 18.18 -13.73 -5.37
CA PRO A 54 18.07 -13.23 -4.01
C PRO A 54 17.45 -11.85 -3.98
N VAL A 55 16.74 -11.57 -2.89
CA VAL A 55 16.01 -10.31 -2.73
C VAL A 55 16.81 -9.37 -1.86
N SER A 56 17.14 -8.20 -2.38
CA SER A 56 17.72 -7.11 -1.62
C SER A 56 16.67 -6.00 -1.55
N LEU A 57 16.26 -5.63 -0.35
CA LEU A 57 15.16 -4.71 -0.18
C LEU A 57 15.53 -3.64 0.84
N GLN A 58 15.36 -2.38 0.44
CA GLN A 58 15.57 -1.22 1.31
C GLN A 58 14.27 -0.47 1.40
N ASN A 59 13.70 -0.43 2.59
CA ASN A 59 12.39 0.16 2.80
C ASN A 59 12.53 1.55 3.39
N HIS A 60 12.44 2.57 2.55
CA HIS A 60 12.41 3.97 2.95
C HIS A 60 10.99 4.54 2.83
N THR A 61 10.00 3.67 2.96
CA THR A 61 8.59 4.09 2.98
C THR A 61 8.08 4.12 4.41
N GLY A 62 6.87 4.60 4.58
CA GLY A 62 6.20 4.63 5.88
C GLY A 62 5.43 3.36 6.21
N SER A 63 5.51 2.32 5.38
CA SER A 63 4.73 1.10 5.56
C SER A 63 5.61 -0.12 5.52
N PRO A 64 5.25 -1.20 6.23
CA PRO A 64 6.02 -2.43 6.17
C PRO A 64 5.87 -3.15 4.85
N VAL A 65 6.83 -4.00 4.53
CA VAL A 65 6.83 -4.84 3.34
C VAL A 65 7.09 -6.27 3.79
N LEU A 66 6.29 -7.20 3.29
CA LEU A 66 6.49 -8.63 3.58
C LEU A 66 7.02 -9.34 2.35
N VAL A 67 8.08 -10.12 2.53
CA VAL A 67 8.62 -10.94 1.46
C VAL A 67 8.11 -12.36 1.65
N HIS A 68 7.56 -12.94 0.58
CA HIS A 68 7.00 -14.28 0.58
C HIS A 68 7.85 -15.24 -0.23
N ALA A 69 7.90 -16.49 0.22
CA ALA A 69 8.73 -17.51 -0.43
C ALA A 69 8.22 -17.88 -1.81
N ALA A 70 6.90 -17.80 -2.02
CA ALA A 70 6.29 -18.20 -3.28
C ALA A 70 5.74 -17.00 -4.04
N ALA A 71 5.38 -17.22 -5.29
CA ALA A 71 4.77 -16.18 -6.10
C ALA A 71 3.41 -15.76 -5.55
N ASN A 72 2.94 -14.60 -5.97
CA ASN A 72 1.61 -14.09 -5.64
C ASN A 72 1.38 -13.92 -4.14
N CYS A 73 2.44 -13.56 -3.40
CA CYS A 73 2.41 -13.35 -1.96
C CYS A 73 1.86 -14.56 -1.21
N GLN A 74 2.28 -15.71 -1.66
CA GLN A 74 1.90 -16.98 -1.05
C GLN A 74 3.11 -17.60 -0.36
N GLY A 75 2.84 -18.67 0.36
CA GLY A 75 3.89 -19.34 1.10
C GLY A 75 4.34 -18.54 2.32
N PRO A 76 5.32 -19.06 3.04
CA PRO A 76 5.75 -18.42 4.27
C PRO A 76 6.41 -17.07 4.01
N VAL A 77 6.32 -16.20 4.99
CA VAL A 77 7.02 -14.91 4.99
C VAL A 77 8.48 -15.18 5.32
N THR A 78 9.36 -14.74 4.45
CA THR A 78 10.80 -14.91 4.67
C THR A 78 11.43 -13.71 5.38
N ALA A 79 10.80 -12.55 5.24
CA ALA A 79 11.25 -11.35 5.94
C ALA A 79 10.12 -10.34 6.04
N GLU A 80 10.10 -9.63 7.14
CA GLU A 80 9.28 -8.44 7.33
C GLU A 80 10.23 -7.25 7.38
N VAL A 81 10.03 -6.30 6.48
CA VAL A 81 10.92 -5.17 6.34
C VAL A 81 10.18 -3.92 6.78
N ASP A 82 10.45 -3.48 7.99
CA ASP A 82 9.81 -2.30 8.55
C ASP A 82 10.39 -1.03 7.94
N PRO A 83 9.68 0.10 8.08
CA PRO A 83 10.22 1.38 7.62
C PRO A 83 11.63 1.63 8.18
N GLY A 84 12.52 2.00 7.28
CA GLY A 84 13.91 2.29 7.63
C GLY A 84 14.82 1.08 7.64
N GLN A 85 14.29 -0.11 7.40
CA GLN A 85 15.10 -1.33 7.43
C GLN A 85 15.51 -1.77 6.03
N SER A 86 16.58 -2.55 6.01
CA SER A 86 17.09 -3.19 4.80
C SER A 86 17.31 -4.66 5.09
N VAL A 87 17.08 -5.50 4.09
CA VAL A 87 17.19 -6.92 4.28
C VAL A 87 17.69 -7.60 3.01
N ARG A 88 18.32 -8.75 3.19
CA ARG A 88 18.61 -9.68 2.11
C ARG A 88 17.98 -11.02 2.46
N THR A 89 17.21 -11.55 1.55
CA THR A 89 16.49 -12.80 1.81
C THR A 89 16.17 -13.49 0.49
N PHE A 90 15.49 -14.61 0.59
CA PHE A 90 14.98 -15.32 -0.56
C PHE A 90 13.48 -15.07 -0.65
N GLY A 91 12.96 -15.05 -1.86
CA GLY A 91 11.54 -14.91 -2.05
C GLY A 91 11.21 -14.84 -3.53
N ALA A 92 9.92 -14.96 -3.83
CA ALA A 92 9.42 -14.86 -5.18
C ALA A 92 8.42 -13.73 -5.34
N SER A 93 7.99 -13.15 -4.24
CA SER A 93 7.07 -12.00 -4.26
C SER A 93 7.19 -11.21 -2.97
N TYR A 94 6.70 -9.97 -3.01
CA TYR A 94 6.61 -9.16 -1.81
C TYR A 94 5.31 -8.38 -1.82
N PHE A 95 4.81 -8.09 -0.61
CA PHE A 95 3.58 -7.34 -0.45
C PHE A 95 3.86 -5.99 0.19
N VAL A 96 3.36 -4.94 -0.44
CA VAL A 96 3.45 -3.56 0.07
C VAL A 96 2.13 -3.20 0.72
N PHE A 97 2.18 -2.75 1.95
CA PHE A 97 0.99 -2.35 2.71
C PHE A 97 0.60 -0.89 2.52
#